data_9795686ae7cebe30796d2f93cdb3a95a
#
_entry.id   9795686ae7cebe30796d2f93cdb3a95a
#
_cell.length_a   1.000
_cell.length_b   1.000
_cell.length_c   1.000
_cell.angle_alpha   90.00
_cell.angle_beta   90.00
_cell.angle_gamma   90.00
#
_symmetry.space_group_name_H-M   'P 1'
#
loop_
_entity.id
_entity.type
_entity.pdbx_description
1 polymer ?
#
loop_
_entity_poly.entity_id
_entity_poly.type
_entity_poly.pdbx_seq_one_letter_code
_entity_poly.pdbx_strand_id
1 'polypeptide(L)'
;MSKIQLFFHHVFRFIWNGIFVLSYPILASFGLLFIGFTFLFSKVSQGLTRLRPDSKNGELVETAWETLPNTNDLLEAKVEKQILFGPVGVRLRRKDGVPTVLSEHVFGKKVRLIAQGYILEKWNTLESTALPDFDICLYDPEFDSIRTLTQISCFDWHLAEEKEGELVFKWFDGTQGGERVVQL
;
A
#
# COMPACT_ATOMS: atom_id res chain seq x y z
N MET A 1 16.20 -33.88 -49.73
CA MET A 1 16.42 -34.35 -48.33
C MET A 1 16.96 -35.75 -48.36
N SER A 2 18.07 -36.02 -47.67
CA SER A 2 18.64 -37.38 -47.62
C SER A 2 17.71 -38.29 -46.79
N LYS A 3 17.67 -39.58 -47.16
CA LYS A 3 16.89 -40.57 -46.40
C LYS A 3 17.23 -40.59 -44.91
N ILE A 4 18.43 -40.23 -44.56
CA ILE A 4 18.95 -40.11 -43.19
C ILE A 4 18.28 -38.95 -42.44
N GLN A 5 18.11 -37.79 -43.06
CA GLN A 5 17.44 -36.62 -42.44
C GLN A 5 15.98 -36.92 -42.15
N LEU A 6 15.31 -37.63 -43.03
CA LEU A 6 13.92 -38.02 -42.86
C LEU A 6 13.74 -39.01 -41.68
N PHE A 7 14.68 -39.95 -41.52
CA PHE A 7 14.69 -40.89 -40.41
C PHE A 7 14.88 -40.17 -39.08
N PHE A 8 15.85 -39.27 -38.97
CA PHE A 8 16.09 -38.47 -37.74
C PHE A 8 14.89 -37.57 -37.41
N HIS A 9 14.23 -37.00 -38.39
CA HIS A 9 13.01 -36.21 -38.18
C HIS A 9 11.88 -37.06 -37.60
N HIS A 10 11.64 -38.27 -38.09
CA HIS A 10 10.61 -39.16 -37.56
C HIS A 10 10.94 -39.62 -36.13
N VAL A 11 12.18 -39.98 -35.86
CA VAL A 11 12.65 -40.40 -34.53
C VAL A 11 12.49 -39.24 -33.54
N PHE A 12 12.91 -38.05 -33.91
CA PHE A 12 12.78 -36.85 -33.05
C PHE A 12 11.31 -36.53 -32.77
N ARG A 13 10.46 -36.57 -33.78
CA ARG A 13 9.01 -36.35 -33.64
C ARG A 13 8.35 -37.38 -32.72
N PHE A 14 8.76 -38.64 -32.83
CA PHE A 14 8.24 -39.71 -31.96
C PHE A 14 8.67 -39.50 -30.49
N ILE A 15 9.93 -39.23 -30.27
CA ILE A 15 10.44 -38.95 -28.92
C ILE A 15 9.75 -37.71 -28.32
N TRP A 16 9.62 -36.62 -29.08
CA TRP A 16 9.00 -35.39 -28.64
C TRP A 16 7.51 -35.61 -28.28
N ASN A 17 6.74 -36.31 -29.13
CA ASN A 17 5.38 -36.63 -28.79
C ASN A 17 5.27 -37.54 -27.56
N GLY A 18 6.18 -38.48 -27.37
CA GLY A 18 6.23 -39.35 -26.21
C GLY A 18 6.47 -38.52 -24.91
N ILE A 19 7.39 -37.59 -24.96
CA ILE A 19 7.66 -36.66 -23.82
C ILE A 19 6.40 -35.84 -23.49
N PHE A 20 5.72 -35.31 -24.51
CA PHE A 20 4.49 -34.53 -24.28
C PHE A 20 3.38 -35.38 -23.68
N VAL A 21 3.13 -36.55 -24.18
CA VAL A 21 2.08 -37.46 -23.69
C VAL A 21 2.35 -37.90 -22.25
N LEU A 22 3.62 -38.12 -21.89
CA LEU A 22 4.00 -38.49 -20.53
C LEU A 22 4.02 -37.29 -19.56
N SER A 23 4.40 -36.11 -20.03
CA SER A 23 4.46 -34.91 -19.18
C SER A 23 3.07 -34.34 -18.85
N TYR A 24 2.09 -34.51 -19.73
CA TYR A 24 0.74 -33.95 -19.55
C TYR A 24 0.04 -34.44 -18.26
N PRO A 25 -0.05 -35.78 -18.01
CA PRO A 25 -0.69 -36.25 -16.77
C PRO A 25 0.08 -35.85 -15.52
N ILE A 26 1.41 -35.68 -15.59
CA ILE A 26 2.24 -35.22 -14.47
C ILE A 26 1.90 -33.76 -14.16
N LEU A 27 1.87 -32.89 -15.17
CA LEU A 27 1.50 -31.49 -15.02
C LEU A 27 0.04 -31.33 -14.53
N ALA A 28 -0.88 -32.13 -15.05
CA ALA A 28 -2.27 -32.13 -14.59
C ALA A 28 -2.39 -32.56 -13.12
N SER A 29 -1.61 -33.55 -12.70
CA SER A 29 -1.57 -33.99 -11.29
C SER A 29 -1.03 -32.90 -10.36
N PHE A 30 0.01 -32.19 -10.76
CA PHE A 30 0.52 -31.04 -10.02
C PHE A 30 -0.51 -29.91 -9.92
N GLY A 31 -1.24 -29.63 -11.01
CA GLY A 31 -2.33 -28.64 -11.00
C GLY A 31 -3.43 -29.00 -10.01
N LEU A 32 -3.88 -30.28 -10.02
CA LEU A 32 -4.88 -30.78 -9.06
C LEU A 32 -4.39 -30.72 -7.61
N LEU A 33 -3.14 -31.11 -7.37
CA LEU A 33 -2.53 -30.99 -6.03
C LEU A 33 -2.49 -29.57 -5.56
N PHE A 34 -2.14 -28.61 -6.43
CA PHE A 34 -2.08 -27.19 -6.08
C PHE A 34 -3.47 -26.63 -5.74
N ILE A 35 -4.49 -26.99 -6.53
CA ILE A 35 -5.90 -26.63 -6.27
C ILE A 35 -6.37 -27.24 -4.94
N GLY A 36 -6.08 -28.51 -4.70
CA GLY A 36 -6.41 -29.20 -3.45
C GLY A 36 -5.74 -28.53 -2.22
N PHE A 37 -4.49 -28.16 -2.38
CA PHE A 37 -3.73 -27.49 -1.32
C PHE A 37 -4.27 -26.09 -1.00
N THR A 38 -4.58 -25.29 -2.03
CA THR A 38 -5.20 -23.97 -1.84
C THR A 38 -6.58 -24.06 -1.22
N PHE A 39 -7.39 -25.07 -1.62
CA PHE A 39 -8.69 -25.30 -1.02
C PHE A 39 -8.57 -25.71 0.46
N LEU A 40 -7.65 -26.63 0.78
CA LEU A 40 -7.41 -27.07 2.16
C LEU A 40 -6.91 -25.89 3.02
N PHE A 41 -5.99 -25.10 2.51
CA PHE A 41 -5.46 -23.92 3.20
C PHE A 41 -6.53 -22.87 3.45
N SER A 42 -7.45 -22.66 2.49
CA SER A 42 -8.61 -21.78 2.64
C SER A 42 -9.55 -22.27 3.75
N LYS A 43 -9.81 -23.58 3.82
CA LYS A 43 -10.66 -24.16 4.87
C LYS A 43 -10.01 -24.10 6.25
N VAL A 44 -8.71 -24.38 6.34
CA VAL A 44 -7.94 -24.26 7.58
C VAL A 44 -7.87 -22.81 8.04
N SER A 45 -7.63 -21.88 7.14
CA SER A 45 -7.64 -20.45 7.44
C SER A 45 -9.00 -19.97 7.94
N GLN A 46 -10.10 -20.39 7.32
CA GLN A 46 -11.46 -20.10 7.80
C GLN A 46 -11.76 -20.74 9.17
N GLY A 47 -11.23 -21.92 9.43
CA GLY A 47 -11.34 -22.57 10.73
C GLY A 47 -10.56 -21.84 11.82
N LEU A 48 -9.34 -21.41 11.52
CA LEU A 48 -8.48 -20.63 12.42
C LEU A 48 -9.07 -19.23 12.70
N THR A 49 -9.70 -18.60 11.73
CA THR A 49 -10.39 -17.31 11.95
C THR A 49 -11.63 -17.48 12.83
N ARG A 50 -12.30 -18.64 12.80
CA ARG A 50 -13.40 -18.97 13.73
C ARG A 50 -12.94 -19.32 15.14
N LEU A 51 -11.72 -19.80 15.31
CA LEU A 51 -11.09 -20.10 16.61
C LEU A 51 -10.37 -18.89 17.22
N ARG A 52 -10.11 -17.85 16.45
CA ARG A 52 -9.79 -16.55 17.04
C ARG A 52 -11.10 -16.03 17.66
N PRO A 53 -11.15 -15.83 19.00
CA PRO A 53 -12.25 -15.12 19.59
C PRO A 53 -12.37 -13.82 18.84
N ASP A 54 -13.59 -13.51 18.36
CA ASP A 54 -13.90 -12.31 17.60
C ASP A 54 -13.01 -11.17 18.05
N SER A 55 -11.97 -10.92 17.30
CA SER A 55 -11.36 -9.62 17.26
C SER A 55 -12.40 -8.74 16.55
N LYS A 56 -13.50 -8.51 17.27
CA LYS A 56 -14.42 -7.44 16.99
C LYS A 56 -13.56 -6.23 16.78
N ASN A 57 -13.53 -5.76 15.53
CA ASN A 57 -12.90 -4.50 15.14
C ASN A 57 -11.49 -4.45 15.73
N GLY A 58 -10.46 -4.69 14.91
CA GLY A 58 -9.09 -4.69 15.41
C GLY A 58 -8.97 -3.84 16.66
N GLU A 59 -8.93 -4.49 17.83
CA GLU A 59 -8.57 -3.81 19.04
C GLU A 59 -7.24 -3.18 18.69
N LEU A 60 -7.32 -1.91 18.34
CA LEU A 60 -6.16 -1.06 18.25
C LEU A 60 -5.45 -1.31 19.58
N VAL A 61 -4.39 -2.07 19.56
CA VAL A 61 -3.44 -2.10 20.68
C VAL A 61 -3.35 -0.63 21.03
N GLU A 62 -3.71 -0.28 22.25
CA GLU A 62 -3.74 1.11 22.69
C GLU A 62 -2.33 1.65 22.51
N THR A 63 -2.06 2.10 21.29
CA THR A 63 -0.74 2.49 20.88
C THR A 63 -0.45 3.79 21.59
N ALA A 64 0.63 3.80 22.32
CA ALA A 64 1.14 5.00 22.93
C ALA A 64 1.33 6.10 21.86
N TRP A 65 1.28 7.34 22.28
CA TRP A 65 1.68 8.44 21.43
C TRP A 65 3.18 8.36 21.16
N GLU A 66 3.55 8.37 19.90
CA GLU A 66 4.93 8.29 19.45
C GLU A 66 5.29 9.56 18.70
N THR A 67 6.49 10.07 18.93
CA THR A 67 6.99 11.24 18.19
C THR A 67 7.07 10.89 16.70
N LEU A 68 6.48 11.74 15.88
CA LEU A 68 6.46 11.56 14.43
C LEU A 68 7.81 12.03 13.85
N PRO A 69 8.52 11.21 13.08
CA PRO A 69 9.79 11.59 12.47
C PRO A 69 9.64 12.78 11.50
N ASN A 70 10.68 13.55 11.33
CA ASN A 70 10.75 14.75 10.46
C ASN A 70 9.83 15.90 10.88
N THR A 71 9.43 15.98 12.15
CA THR A 71 8.57 17.06 12.66
C THR A 71 9.27 17.95 13.69
N ASN A 72 10.59 17.87 13.79
CA ASN A 72 11.38 18.60 14.79
C ASN A 72 10.81 18.44 16.21
N ASP A 73 10.39 17.22 16.56
CA ASP A 73 9.75 16.89 17.84
C ASP A 73 8.43 17.63 18.14
N LEU A 74 7.84 18.29 17.16
CA LEU A 74 6.60 19.05 17.34
C LEU A 74 5.37 18.16 17.42
N LEU A 75 5.30 17.11 16.60
CA LEU A 75 4.10 16.28 16.43
C LEU A 75 4.30 14.89 17.01
N GLU A 76 3.25 14.40 17.65
CA GLU A 76 3.09 13.02 18.07
C GLU A 76 1.95 12.36 17.29
N ALA A 77 2.09 11.08 17.03
CA ALA A 77 1.14 10.26 16.31
C ALA A 77 0.65 9.09 17.16
N LYS A 78 -0.63 8.78 17.07
CA LYS A 78 -1.25 7.57 17.62
C LYS A 78 -1.93 6.82 16.49
N VAL A 79 -1.72 5.51 16.39
CA VAL A 79 -2.38 4.69 15.36
C VAL A 79 -3.89 4.70 15.59
N GLU A 80 -4.64 5.10 14.58
CA GLU A 80 -6.11 5.10 14.53
C GLU A 80 -6.62 3.92 13.69
N LYS A 81 -5.96 3.66 12.56
CA LYS A 81 -6.35 2.60 11.65
C LYS A 81 -5.14 2.00 10.96
N GLN A 82 -5.17 0.69 10.80
CA GLN A 82 -4.19 -0.04 10.00
C GLN A 82 -4.89 -0.80 8.88
N ILE A 83 -4.48 -0.55 7.64
CA ILE A 83 -4.91 -1.35 6.49
C ILE A 83 -3.99 -2.57 6.39
N LEU A 84 -4.57 -3.76 6.25
CA LEU A 84 -3.79 -4.99 6.09
C LEU A 84 -2.94 -4.89 4.82
N PHE A 85 -1.61 -4.99 4.97
CA PHE A 85 -0.61 -4.77 3.90
C PHE A 85 -0.63 -3.37 3.26
N GLY A 86 -1.26 -2.39 3.91
CA GLY A 86 -1.39 -1.02 3.45
C GLY A 86 -0.81 0.01 4.45
N PRO A 87 -1.01 1.29 4.15
CA PRO A 87 -0.55 2.36 5.01
C PRO A 87 -1.28 2.38 6.36
N VAL A 88 -0.69 3.08 7.30
CA VAL A 88 -1.23 3.29 8.64
C VAL A 88 -1.80 4.68 8.74
N GLY A 89 -3.07 4.79 9.14
CA GLY A 89 -3.71 6.04 9.49
C GLY A 89 -3.45 6.37 10.97
N VAL A 90 -3.04 7.60 11.24
CA VAL A 90 -2.71 8.08 12.57
C VAL A 90 -3.48 9.36 12.91
N ARG A 91 -3.80 9.52 14.17
CA ARG A 91 -4.17 10.82 14.73
C ARG A 91 -2.91 11.57 15.11
N LEU A 92 -2.93 12.88 14.91
CA LEU A 92 -1.82 13.75 15.24
C LEU A 92 -2.23 14.68 16.39
N ARG A 93 -1.23 15.01 17.22
CA ARG A 93 -1.32 16.07 18.22
C ARG A 93 0.01 16.80 18.33
N ARG A 94 -0.03 17.99 18.89
CA ARG A 94 1.19 18.71 19.25
C ARG A 94 1.74 18.16 20.56
N LYS A 95 3.06 17.97 20.62
CA LYS A 95 3.75 17.47 21.81
C LYS A 95 3.72 18.47 22.96
N ASP A 96 3.62 19.77 22.66
CA ASP A 96 3.51 20.85 23.64
C ASP A 96 2.14 20.91 24.33
N GLY A 97 1.18 20.04 23.92
CA GLY A 97 -0.15 19.98 24.49
C GLY A 97 -1.10 21.08 24.03
N VAL A 98 -0.68 21.94 23.11
CA VAL A 98 -1.55 22.96 22.53
C VAL A 98 -2.59 22.29 21.62
N PRO A 99 -3.90 22.62 21.75
CA PRO A 99 -4.91 22.14 20.83
C PRO A 99 -4.55 22.49 19.39
N THR A 100 -4.83 21.59 18.47
CA THR A 100 -4.47 21.77 17.06
C THR A 100 -5.59 21.28 16.15
N VAL A 101 -5.74 21.94 15.01
CA VAL A 101 -6.67 21.55 13.93
C VAL A 101 -6.39 20.13 13.40
N LEU A 102 -5.17 19.62 13.60
CA LEU A 102 -4.80 18.27 13.18
C LEU A 102 -5.56 17.19 13.93
N SER A 103 -6.01 17.43 15.15
CA SER A 103 -6.70 16.44 15.99
C SER A 103 -8.06 16.00 15.43
N GLU A 104 -8.65 16.76 14.53
CA GLU A 104 -9.96 16.49 13.92
C GLU A 104 -9.86 15.49 12.75
N HIS A 105 -8.66 15.23 12.24
CA HIS A 105 -8.43 14.45 11.04
C HIS A 105 -7.55 13.23 11.30
N VAL A 106 -7.57 12.28 10.35
CA VAL A 106 -6.64 11.16 10.30
C VAL A 106 -5.65 11.38 9.17
N PHE A 107 -4.39 11.09 9.45
CA PHE A 107 -3.27 11.33 8.55
C PHE A 107 -2.49 10.05 8.28
N GLY A 108 -1.76 10.01 7.18
CA GLY A 108 -0.71 9.03 6.97
C GLY A 108 0.53 9.34 7.82
N LYS A 109 1.42 8.37 7.97
CA LYS A 109 2.71 8.57 8.65
C LYS A 109 3.74 9.34 7.81
N LYS A 110 3.44 9.62 6.55
CA LYS A 110 4.34 10.38 5.66
C LYS A 110 4.29 11.86 6.04
N VAL A 111 5.43 12.39 6.45
CA VAL A 111 5.60 13.82 6.74
C VAL A 111 6.83 14.33 6.04
N ARG A 112 6.72 15.49 5.42
CA ARG A 112 7.83 16.21 4.82
C ARG A 112 7.90 17.62 5.33
N LEU A 113 9.03 17.99 5.93
CA LEU A 113 9.32 19.37 6.31
C LEU A 113 9.73 20.16 5.08
N ILE A 114 9.12 21.32 4.89
CA ILE A 114 9.50 22.34 3.90
C ILE A 114 9.62 23.70 4.59
N ALA A 115 10.04 24.72 3.86
CA ALA A 115 10.27 26.05 4.45
C ALA A 115 8.99 26.66 5.08
N GLN A 116 7.81 26.37 4.53
CA GLN A 116 6.51 26.93 4.96
C GLN A 116 5.78 26.06 6.02
N GLY A 117 6.33 24.90 6.41
CA GLY A 117 5.68 24.01 7.35
C GLY A 117 5.83 22.53 7.01
N TYR A 118 4.76 21.75 7.23
CA TYR A 118 4.77 20.30 7.07
C TYR A 118 3.79 19.86 5.98
N ILE A 119 4.27 19.08 5.02
CA ILE A 119 3.42 18.37 4.08
C ILE A 119 2.92 17.10 4.77
N LEU A 120 1.60 16.96 4.84
CA LEU A 120 0.89 15.85 5.47
C LEU A 120 -0.05 15.19 4.47
N GLU A 121 -0.29 13.89 4.66
CA GLU A 121 -1.28 13.11 3.92
C GLU A 121 -2.54 12.98 4.79
N LYS A 122 -3.59 13.74 4.49
CA LYS A 122 -4.88 13.64 5.18
C LYS A 122 -5.76 12.59 4.50
N TRP A 123 -6.34 11.70 5.26
CA TRP A 123 -7.23 10.66 4.77
C TRP A 123 -8.66 11.18 4.68
N ASN A 124 -9.28 11.09 3.50
CA ASN A 124 -10.66 11.50 3.26
C ASN A 124 -11.66 10.39 3.62
N THR A 125 -11.21 9.14 3.69
CA THR A 125 -12.04 8.01 4.08
C THR A 125 -11.29 7.04 4.99
N LEU A 126 -12.02 6.46 5.94
CA LEU A 126 -11.52 5.40 6.83
C LEU A 126 -12.15 4.04 6.51
N GLU A 127 -12.99 3.96 5.49
CA GLU A 127 -13.62 2.71 5.08
C GLU A 127 -12.60 1.77 4.44
N SER A 128 -12.56 0.52 4.89
CA SER A 128 -11.60 -0.47 4.39
C SER A 128 -11.87 -0.94 2.96
N THR A 129 -13.08 -0.71 2.46
CA THR A 129 -13.52 -1.07 1.12
C THR A 129 -13.43 0.09 0.13
N ALA A 130 -13.21 1.31 0.63
CA ALA A 130 -13.06 2.48 -0.22
C ALA A 130 -11.69 2.49 -0.91
N LEU A 131 -11.65 3.08 -2.10
CA LEU A 131 -10.40 3.35 -2.80
C LEU A 131 -9.58 4.39 -2.02
N PRO A 132 -8.23 4.35 -2.14
CA PRO A 132 -7.36 5.35 -1.55
C PRO A 132 -7.77 6.76 -2.00
N ASP A 133 -7.97 7.64 -1.04
CA ASP A 133 -8.33 9.04 -1.30
C ASP A 133 -7.70 9.92 -0.23
N PHE A 134 -6.71 10.70 -0.65
CA PHE A 134 -5.90 11.52 0.22
C PHE A 134 -5.82 12.96 -0.28
N ASP A 135 -5.98 13.88 0.66
CA ASP A 135 -5.56 15.26 0.46
C ASP A 135 -4.10 15.41 0.91
N ILE A 136 -3.27 15.91 0.03
CA ILE A 136 -1.94 16.38 0.40
C ILE A 136 -2.10 17.80 0.91
N CYS A 137 -1.76 17.99 2.19
CA CYS A 137 -2.00 19.25 2.90
C CYS A 137 -0.68 19.88 3.32
N LEU A 138 -0.66 21.18 3.37
CA LEU A 138 0.35 21.97 4.07
C LEU A 138 -0.19 22.37 5.44
N TYR A 139 0.49 21.98 6.49
CA TYR A 139 0.24 22.40 7.85
C TYR A 139 1.28 23.46 8.26
N ASP A 140 0.79 24.62 8.63
CA ASP A 140 1.59 25.72 9.20
C ASP A 140 1.49 25.64 10.73
N PRO A 141 2.60 25.32 11.43
CA PRO A 141 2.58 25.19 12.89
C PRO A 141 2.52 26.54 13.63
N GLU A 142 2.86 27.64 12.98
CA GLU A 142 2.86 28.97 13.58
C GLU A 142 1.43 29.52 13.72
N PHE A 143 0.61 29.32 12.67
CA PHE A 143 -0.79 29.74 12.64
C PHE A 143 -1.77 28.63 12.99
N ASP A 144 -1.29 27.41 13.26
CA ASP A 144 -2.10 26.19 13.46
C ASP A 144 -3.16 26.05 12.36
N SER A 145 -2.75 26.16 11.12
CA SER A 145 -3.63 26.12 9.96
C SER A 145 -3.25 24.99 9.00
N ILE A 146 -4.27 24.37 8.40
CA ILE A 146 -4.10 23.32 7.40
C ILE A 146 -4.74 23.76 6.08
N ARG A 147 -4.00 23.62 4.98
CA ARG A 147 -4.45 23.94 3.64
C ARG A 147 -4.24 22.76 2.71
N THR A 148 -5.29 22.31 2.03
CA THR A 148 -5.17 21.29 0.99
C THR A 148 -4.44 21.86 -0.22
N LEU A 149 -3.40 21.16 -0.66
CA LEU A 149 -2.59 21.49 -1.83
C LEU A 149 -3.09 20.76 -3.07
N THR A 150 -3.32 19.47 -2.97
CA THR A 150 -3.80 18.62 -4.06
C THR A 150 -4.40 17.34 -3.50
N GLN A 151 -5.16 16.61 -4.33
CA GLN A 151 -5.73 15.31 -4.01
C GLN A 151 -5.02 14.23 -4.82
N ILE A 152 -4.71 13.10 -4.18
CA ILE A 152 -4.05 11.94 -4.78
C ILE A 152 -4.79 10.67 -4.36
N SER A 153 -5.22 9.88 -5.35
CA SER A 153 -6.01 8.66 -5.13
C SER A 153 -5.15 7.38 -5.20
N CYS A 154 -3.94 7.43 -4.65
CA CYS A 154 -3.07 6.25 -4.56
C CYS A 154 -2.16 6.32 -3.33
N PHE A 155 -1.66 5.16 -2.87
CA PHE A 155 -0.78 5.07 -1.70
C PHE A 155 0.68 5.45 -1.99
N ASP A 156 1.13 5.24 -3.22
CA ASP A 156 2.52 5.53 -3.60
C ASP A 156 2.64 6.90 -4.24
N TRP A 157 2.96 7.86 -3.41
CA TRP A 157 3.27 9.21 -3.84
C TRP A 157 4.48 9.76 -3.07
N HIS A 158 5.16 10.74 -3.65
CA HIS A 158 6.26 11.45 -2.99
C HIS A 158 6.42 12.87 -3.55
N LEU A 159 7.01 13.74 -2.73
CA LEU A 159 7.47 15.03 -3.17
C LEU A 159 8.77 14.83 -3.96
N ALA A 160 8.72 15.08 -5.26
CA ALA A 160 9.85 14.88 -6.18
C ALA A 160 10.77 16.09 -6.23
N GLU A 161 10.19 17.29 -6.30
CA GLU A 161 10.93 18.55 -6.40
C GLU A 161 10.28 19.62 -5.53
N GLU A 162 11.13 20.45 -4.94
CA GLU A 162 10.77 21.67 -4.23
C GLU A 162 11.57 22.81 -4.86
N LYS A 163 10.88 23.71 -5.51
CA LYS A 163 11.44 24.93 -6.09
C LYS A 163 10.81 26.15 -5.43
N GLU A 164 11.37 27.33 -5.62
CA GLU A 164 10.79 28.56 -5.07
C GLU A 164 9.33 28.73 -5.49
N GLY A 165 8.40 28.55 -4.53
CA GLY A 165 6.97 28.70 -4.75
C GLY A 165 6.27 27.55 -5.46
N GLU A 166 6.95 26.44 -5.75
CA GLU A 166 6.39 25.31 -6.49
C GLU A 166 6.78 23.97 -5.89
N LEU A 167 5.79 23.07 -5.75
CA LEU A 167 5.98 21.69 -5.31
C LEU A 167 5.54 20.72 -6.41
N VAL A 168 6.38 19.73 -6.71
CA VAL A 168 6.09 18.68 -7.68
C VAL A 168 5.89 17.35 -6.96
N PHE A 169 4.67 16.85 -6.99
CA PHE A 169 4.32 15.54 -6.45
C PHE A 169 4.27 14.51 -7.58
N LYS A 170 4.92 13.37 -7.37
CA LYS A 170 4.80 12.20 -8.25
C LYS A 170 4.04 11.10 -7.55
N TRP A 171 3.26 10.36 -8.31
CA TRP A 171 2.48 9.23 -7.81
C TRP A 171 2.46 8.08 -8.81
N PHE A 172 2.22 6.87 -8.28
CA PHE A 172 2.08 5.65 -9.08
C PHE A 172 1.04 4.71 -8.44
N ASP A 173 0.04 4.28 -9.22
CA ASP A 173 -1.06 3.43 -8.74
C ASP A 173 -0.85 1.93 -8.99
N GLY A 174 0.32 1.54 -9.50
CA GLY A 174 0.64 0.17 -9.90
C GLY A 174 0.53 -0.08 -11.40
N THR A 175 -0.17 0.78 -12.14
CA THR A 175 -0.36 0.69 -13.59
C THR A 175 0.01 1.98 -14.29
N GLN A 176 -0.35 3.11 -13.69
CA GLN A 176 -0.13 4.44 -14.23
C GLN A 176 0.58 5.31 -13.20
N GLY A 177 1.35 6.25 -13.70
CA GLY A 177 2.00 7.26 -12.89
C GLY A 177 1.70 8.65 -13.42
N GLY A 178 1.88 9.66 -12.58
CA GLY A 178 1.68 11.04 -12.97
C GLY A 178 2.38 12.02 -12.07
N GLU A 179 2.26 13.27 -12.44
CA GLU A 179 2.79 14.41 -11.70
C GLU A 179 1.67 15.40 -11.37
N ARG A 180 1.80 16.04 -10.23
CA ARG A 180 0.97 17.19 -9.82
C ARG A 180 1.89 18.32 -9.41
N VAL A 181 1.76 19.44 -10.08
CA VAL A 181 2.47 20.69 -9.79
C VAL A 181 1.54 21.58 -9.00
N VAL A 182 2.00 22.08 -7.87
CA VAL A 182 1.22 22.93 -6.95
C VAL A 182 2.02 24.19 -6.66
N GLN A 183 1.38 25.35 -6.80
CA GLN A 183 1.93 26.64 -6.37
C GLN A 183 1.65 26.85 -4.87
N LEU A 184 2.66 27.30 -4.12
CA LEU A 184 2.59 27.58 -2.68
C LEU A 184 1.98 28.94 -2.36
#